data_3c714c3245a8ba4b1053a882b003e553
#
_entry.id   3c714c3245a8ba4b1053a882b003e553
#
_cell.length_a   1.000
_cell.length_b   1.000
_cell.length_c   1.000
_cell.angle_alpha   90.00
_cell.angle_beta   90.00
_cell.angle_gamma   90.00
#
_symmetry.space_group_name_H-M   'P 1'
#
loop_
_entity.id
_entity.type
_entity.pdbx_description
1 polymer ?
#
loop_
_entity_poly.entity_id
_entity_poly.type
_entity_poly.pdbx_seq_one_letter_code
_entity_poly.pdbx_strand_id
1 'polypeptide(L)'
;MVDDGSDDNTVACAQPLLAQHPELRLIENDHRGKGYTVRTGVLAARGQHVIFTDADLATPIKEIDKMLPLLKDGHDMVIGSREGMGSARHGEPFHRHLMGRVFNLAVRLLAVGDFQDTQCGFKGFRREAARDVFSRLRIHGADAAAIKGGAVTAFDVEVLFLAERLGYHITEVPVTWHYGADSKVNPLRDALRMFRDVLQVRLNALRGRYDDSPAQRELNG
;
A
#
# COMPACT_ATOMS: atom_id res chain seq x y z
N MET A 1 14.15 -3.41 2.18
CA MET A 1 13.40 -3.17 3.42
C MET A 1 13.35 -1.68 3.67
N VAL A 2 12.27 -1.18 4.25
CA VAL A 2 12.19 0.21 4.71
C VAL A 2 11.71 0.19 6.15
N ASP A 3 12.45 0.82 7.02
CA ASP A 3 12.11 1.02 8.42
C ASP A 3 11.44 2.39 8.59
N ASP A 4 10.38 2.46 9.38
CA ASP A 4 9.60 3.70 9.60
C ASP A 4 10.01 4.39 10.93
N GLY A 5 11.30 4.40 11.22
CA GLY A 5 11.83 5.03 12.42
C GLY A 5 11.58 4.21 13.69
N SER A 6 11.88 2.92 13.65
CA SER A 6 11.77 2.05 14.82
C SER A 6 12.69 2.51 15.94
N ASP A 7 12.17 2.55 17.15
CA ASP A 7 12.90 2.89 18.37
C ASP A 7 13.39 1.65 19.15
N ASP A 8 13.16 0.47 18.60
CA ASP A 8 13.57 -0.83 19.14
C ASP A 8 14.79 -1.41 18.37
N ASN A 9 15.06 -2.70 18.55
CA ASN A 9 16.18 -3.38 17.92
C ASN A 9 15.95 -3.81 16.46
N THR A 10 14.87 -3.35 15.79
CA THR A 10 14.51 -3.79 14.42
C THR A 10 15.65 -3.57 13.44
N VAL A 11 16.22 -2.36 13.39
CA VAL A 11 17.35 -2.03 12.52
C VAL A 11 18.59 -2.87 12.85
N ALA A 12 18.92 -3.01 14.14
CA ALA A 12 20.05 -3.82 14.57
C ALA A 12 19.91 -5.31 14.21
N CYS A 13 18.70 -5.84 14.24
CA CYS A 13 18.41 -7.21 13.80
C CYS A 13 18.56 -7.40 12.27
N ALA A 14 18.36 -6.35 11.49
CA ALA A 14 18.52 -6.40 10.04
C ALA A 14 19.99 -6.33 9.57
N GLN A 15 20.87 -5.68 10.32
CA GLN A 15 22.28 -5.45 9.94
C GLN A 15 23.05 -6.73 9.55
N PRO A 16 22.98 -7.83 10.30
CA PRO A 16 23.67 -9.07 9.93
C PRO A 16 23.20 -9.65 8.59
N LEU A 17 21.91 -9.49 8.27
CA LEU A 17 21.33 -9.96 7.01
C LEU A 17 21.84 -9.14 5.83
N LEU A 18 22.01 -7.83 5.99
CA LEU A 18 22.56 -6.96 4.95
C LEU A 18 24.01 -7.33 4.59
N ALA A 19 24.80 -7.75 5.59
CA ALA A 19 26.18 -8.20 5.36
C ALA A 19 26.25 -9.54 4.60
N GLN A 20 25.27 -10.42 4.79
CA GLN A 20 25.20 -11.74 4.15
C GLN A 20 24.54 -11.73 2.79
N HIS A 21 23.66 -10.73 2.52
CA HIS A 21 22.82 -10.63 1.34
C HIS A 21 23.00 -9.27 0.65
N PRO A 22 23.97 -9.11 -0.26
CA PRO A 22 24.27 -7.83 -0.91
C PRO A 22 23.12 -7.30 -1.78
N GLU A 23 22.14 -8.13 -2.12
CA GLU A 23 20.90 -7.75 -2.79
C GLU A 23 19.89 -7.05 -1.85
N LEU A 24 20.02 -7.23 -0.54
CA LEU A 24 19.19 -6.56 0.46
C LEU A 24 19.65 -5.11 0.65
N ARG A 25 18.67 -4.25 0.87
CA ARG A 25 18.88 -2.85 1.25
C ARG A 25 17.96 -2.48 2.38
N LEU A 26 18.48 -1.74 3.33
CA LEU A 26 17.69 -1.08 4.37
C LEU A 26 17.68 0.42 4.09
N ILE A 27 16.49 1.01 4.15
CA ILE A 27 16.26 2.45 4.13
C ILE A 27 15.59 2.78 5.46
N GLU A 28 16.17 3.72 6.18
CA GLU A 28 15.65 4.21 7.45
C GLU A 28 14.97 5.55 7.23
N ASN A 29 13.69 5.65 7.61
CA ASN A 29 12.89 6.87 7.51
C ASN A 29 12.66 7.47 8.90
N ASP A 30 12.33 8.76 8.93
CA ASP A 30 11.57 9.30 10.05
C ASP A 30 10.20 8.65 10.11
N HIS A 31 9.63 8.52 11.32
CA HIS A 31 8.32 7.91 11.52
C HIS A 31 7.18 8.76 10.92
N ARG A 32 6.78 8.41 9.69
CA ARG A 32 5.71 9.08 8.93
C ARG A 32 4.56 8.14 8.53
N GLY A 33 4.64 6.89 8.96
CA GLY A 33 3.61 5.87 8.78
C GLY A 33 3.75 5.05 7.51
N LYS A 34 2.97 3.96 7.46
CA LYS A 34 3.04 2.91 6.45
C LYS A 34 3.01 3.45 5.00
N GLY A 35 2.11 4.39 4.69
CA GLY A 35 1.99 4.90 3.33
C GLY A 35 3.26 5.58 2.83
N TYR A 36 3.90 6.40 3.67
CA TYR A 36 5.17 7.04 3.36
C TYR A 36 6.31 6.01 3.23
N THR A 37 6.34 5.03 4.13
CA THR A 37 7.33 3.95 4.13
C THR A 37 7.26 3.11 2.85
N VAL A 38 6.06 2.69 2.44
CA VAL A 38 5.85 1.98 1.17
C VAL A 38 6.26 2.86 -0.03
N ARG A 39 5.87 4.14 -0.03
CA ARG A 39 6.28 5.09 -1.07
C ARG A 39 7.80 5.15 -1.21
N THR A 40 8.52 5.29 -0.11
CA THR A 40 10.00 5.34 -0.11
C THR A 40 10.59 4.09 -0.75
N GLY A 41 10.14 2.91 -0.34
CA GLY A 41 10.61 1.64 -0.87
C GLY A 41 10.31 1.45 -2.35
N VAL A 42 9.10 1.79 -2.78
CA VAL A 42 8.67 1.67 -4.18
C VAL A 42 9.48 2.59 -5.09
N LEU A 43 9.70 3.84 -4.71
CA LEU A 43 10.48 4.80 -5.50
C LEU A 43 11.97 4.46 -5.54
N ALA A 44 12.51 3.82 -4.50
CA ALA A 44 13.89 3.34 -4.45
C ALA A 44 14.11 2.02 -5.22
N ALA A 45 13.03 1.32 -5.58
CA ALA A 45 13.11 0.03 -6.27
C ALA A 45 13.69 0.17 -7.69
N ARG A 46 14.49 -0.84 -8.10
CA ARG A 46 15.22 -0.86 -9.38
C ARG A 46 14.73 -1.94 -10.34
N GLY A 47 13.91 -2.88 -9.87
CA GLY A 47 13.38 -3.98 -10.68
C GLY A 47 12.42 -3.50 -11.78
N GLN A 48 12.21 -4.29 -12.82
CA GLN A 48 11.18 -4.05 -13.84
C GLN A 48 9.78 -4.15 -13.24
N HIS A 49 9.61 -5.02 -12.26
CA HIS A 49 8.40 -5.17 -11.46
C HIS A 49 8.73 -4.84 -10.01
N VAL A 50 7.85 -4.12 -9.36
CA VAL A 50 7.98 -3.70 -7.96
C VAL A 50 6.83 -4.30 -7.19
N ILE A 51 7.13 -5.12 -6.19
CA ILE A 51 6.12 -5.75 -5.33
C ILE A 51 6.42 -5.35 -3.90
N PHE A 52 5.40 -4.90 -3.18
CA PHE A 52 5.52 -4.70 -1.74
C PHE A 52 4.63 -5.68 -0.97
N THR A 53 5.09 -6.02 0.21
CA THR A 53 4.34 -6.83 1.19
C THR A 53 4.52 -6.27 2.58
N ASP A 54 3.55 -6.52 3.45
CA ASP A 54 3.67 -6.24 4.87
C ASP A 54 4.76 -7.12 5.50
N ALA A 55 5.50 -6.57 6.47
CA ALA A 55 6.65 -7.24 7.09
C ALA A 55 6.26 -8.46 7.94
N ASP A 56 5.00 -8.54 8.37
CA ASP A 56 4.45 -9.68 9.11
C ASP A 56 4.18 -10.92 8.23
N LEU A 57 4.32 -10.77 6.89
CA LEU A 57 4.04 -11.81 5.91
C LEU A 57 2.68 -12.48 6.09
N ALA A 58 1.69 -11.74 6.56
CA ALA A 58 0.31 -12.20 6.68
C ALA A 58 -0.22 -12.75 5.33
N THR A 59 0.24 -12.19 4.22
CA THR A 59 0.17 -12.80 2.89
C THR A 59 1.50 -13.49 2.62
N PRO A 60 1.54 -14.84 2.50
CA PRO A 60 2.77 -15.56 2.25
C PRO A 60 3.48 -15.12 0.98
N ILE A 61 4.80 -15.02 1.02
CA ILE A 61 5.60 -14.53 -0.12
C ILE A 61 5.40 -15.35 -1.40
N LYS A 62 5.04 -16.63 -1.30
CA LYS A 62 4.72 -17.48 -2.45
C LYS A 62 3.54 -16.98 -3.30
N GLU A 63 2.69 -16.13 -2.76
CA GLU A 63 1.58 -15.54 -3.53
C GLU A 63 2.09 -14.61 -4.65
N ILE A 64 3.38 -14.28 -4.67
CA ILE A 64 4.04 -13.59 -5.79
C ILE A 64 3.93 -14.36 -7.11
N ASP A 65 3.85 -15.69 -7.04
CA ASP A 65 3.72 -16.56 -8.21
C ASP A 65 2.42 -16.33 -8.99
N LYS A 66 1.40 -15.75 -8.34
CA LYS A 66 0.14 -15.36 -8.99
C LYS A 66 0.21 -13.97 -9.64
N MET A 67 1.05 -13.07 -9.11
CA MET A 67 1.16 -11.69 -9.60
C MET A 67 2.15 -11.55 -10.73
N LEU A 68 3.30 -12.20 -10.61
CA LEU A 68 4.42 -11.99 -11.51
C LEU A 68 4.11 -12.35 -12.98
N PRO A 69 3.38 -13.44 -13.30
CA PRO A 69 2.95 -13.71 -14.66
C PRO A 69 2.11 -12.60 -15.28
N LEU A 70 1.15 -12.05 -14.54
CA LEU A 70 0.29 -10.97 -15.00
C LEU A 70 1.07 -9.67 -15.25
N LEU A 71 1.99 -9.32 -14.35
CA LEU A 71 2.88 -8.16 -14.56
C LEU A 71 3.77 -8.32 -15.78
N LYS A 72 4.23 -9.56 -16.06
CA LYS A 72 5.02 -9.89 -17.29
C LYS A 72 4.17 -9.86 -18.55
N ASP A 73 2.88 -10.16 -18.44
CA ASP A 73 1.91 -10.12 -19.55
C ASP A 73 1.35 -8.71 -19.82
N GLY A 74 1.87 -7.70 -19.13
CA GLY A 74 1.58 -6.29 -19.42
C GLY A 74 0.54 -5.63 -18.52
N HIS A 75 0.05 -6.30 -17.47
CA HIS A 75 -0.76 -5.64 -16.47
C HIS A 75 0.08 -4.60 -15.71
N ASP A 76 -0.48 -3.42 -15.50
CA ASP A 76 0.24 -2.31 -14.88
C ASP A 76 0.34 -2.45 -13.36
N MET A 77 -0.73 -2.96 -12.76
CA MET A 77 -0.86 -3.17 -11.33
C MET A 77 -1.62 -4.46 -11.06
N VAL A 78 -1.11 -5.26 -10.12
CA VAL A 78 -1.79 -6.46 -9.61
C VAL A 78 -1.92 -6.35 -8.10
N ILE A 79 -3.13 -6.52 -7.60
CA ILE A 79 -3.42 -6.43 -6.17
C ILE A 79 -3.87 -7.79 -5.62
N GLY A 80 -3.38 -8.16 -4.46
CA GLY A 80 -3.88 -9.30 -3.73
C GLY A 80 -5.26 -9.01 -3.17
N SER A 81 -6.15 -9.98 -3.23
CA SER A 81 -7.50 -9.89 -2.66
C SER A 81 -7.74 -11.03 -1.69
N ARG A 82 -8.17 -10.68 -0.49
CA ARG A 82 -8.59 -11.63 0.55
C ARG A 82 -10.05 -12.06 0.36
N GLU A 83 -10.67 -11.59 -0.71
CA GLU A 83 -12.07 -11.82 -1.06
C GLU A 83 -12.20 -12.59 -2.38
N GLY A 84 -13.37 -13.18 -2.61
CA GLY A 84 -13.69 -13.87 -3.85
C GLY A 84 -13.25 -15.34 -3.88
N MET A 85 -13.58 -16.01 -5.00
CA MET A 85 -13.25 -17.42 -5.19
C MET A 85 -11.74 -17.63 -5.26
N GLY A 86 -11.23 -18.59 -4.51
CA GLY A 86 -9.80 -18.92 -4.47
C GLY A 86 -9.01 -18.13 -3.43
N SER A 87 -9.60 -17.18 -2.72
CA SER A 87 -9.00 -16.57 -1.54
C SER A 87 -9.21 -17.42 -0.29
N ALA A 88 -8.29 -17.33 0.65
CA ALA A 88 -8.40 -18.00 1.94
C ALA A 88 -8.02 -17.04 3.07
N ARG A 89 -8.89 -16.91 4.07
CA ARG A 89 -8.65 -16.16 5.30
C ARG A 89 -8.55 -17.11 6.47
N HIS A 90 -7.48 -17.04 7.22
CA HIS A 90 -7.24 -17.89 8.36
C HIS A 90 -7.21 -17.07 9.65
N GLY A 91 -8.09 -17.45 10.61
CA GLY A 91 -8.09 -16.91 11.98
C GLY A 91 -8.73 -15.52 12.15
N GLU A 92 -9.31 -14.90 11.13
CA GLU A 92 -9.93 -13.58 11.27
C GLU A 92 -11.29 -13.65 12.01
N PRO A 93 -11.50 -12.82 13.06
CA PRO A 93 -12.81 -12.71 13.72
C PRO A 93 -13.88 -12.14 12.78
N PHE A 94 -15.09 -12.71 12.81
CA PHE A 94 -16.20 -12.32 11.92
C PHE A 94 -16.55 -10.82 11.95
N HIS A 95 -16.55 -10.21 13.13
CA HIS A 95 -16.85 -8.77 13.25
C HIS A 95 -15.83 -7.89 12.53
N ARG A 96 -14.54 -8.27 12.50
CA ARG A 96 -13.49 -7.55 11.75
C ARG A 96 -13.68 -7.70 10.24
N HIS A 97 -14.00 -8.91 9.79
CA HIS A 97 -14.33 -9.14 8.40
C HIS A 97 -15.52 -8.27 7.95
N LEU A 98 -16.59 -8.26 8.72
CA LEU A 98 -17.78 -7.44 8.43
C LEU A 98 -17.44 -5.93 8.36
N MET A 99 -16.67 -5.43 9.33
CA MET A 99 -16.20 -4.03 9.32
C MET A 99 -15.37 -3.70 8.09
N GLY A 100 -14.46 -4.61 7.70
CA GLY A 100 -13.66 -4.47 6.48
C GLY A 100 -14.54 -4.39 5.23
N ARG A 101 -15.58 -5.22 5.14
CA ARG A 101 -16.54 -5.22 4.02
C ARG A 101 -17.34 -3.90 3.94
N VAL A 102 -17.83 -3.40 5.08
CA VAL A 102 -18.54 -2.11 5.14
C VAL A 102 -17.61 -0.96 4.73
N PHE A 103 -16.36 -0.97 5.20
CA PHE A 103 -15.37 0.04 4.80
C PHE A 103 -15.08 -0.05 3.31
N ASN A 104 -14.84 -1.25 2.77
CA ASN A 104 -14.58 -1.43 1.34
C ASN A 104 -15.75 -0.95 0.47
N LEU A 105 -16.99 -1.21 0.89
CA LEU A 105 -18.17 -0.69 0.20
C LEU A 105 -18.17 0.86 0.17
N ALA A 106 -17.86 1.51 1.28
CA ALA A 106 -17.75 2.97 1.33
C ALA A 106 -16.64 3.49 0.41
N VAL A 107 -15.48 2.82 0.37
CA VAL A 107 -14.36 3.16 -0.52
C VAL A 107 -14.76 3.04 -2.00
N ARG A 108 -15.44 1.95 -2.38
CA ARG A 108 -15.93 1.73 -3.75
C ARG A 108 -16.92 2.81 -4.19
N LEU A 109 -17.83 3.20 -3.32
CA LEU A 109 -18.82 4.25 -3.61
C LEU A 109 -18.19 5.65 -3.69
N LEU A 110 -17.15 5.91 -2.91
CA LEU A 110 -16.60 7.26 -2.74
C LEU A 110 -15.32 7.51 -3.54
N ALA A 111 -14.47 6.53 -3.77
CA ALA A 111 -13.12 6.81 -4.26
C ALA A 111 -12.68 5.98 -5.46
N VAL A 112 -12.83 4.67 -5.44
CA VAL A 112 -12.26 3.75 -6.44
C VAL A 112 -13.32 2.83 -7.03
N GLY A 113 -13.00 2.17 -8.16
CA GLY A 113 -13.92 1.27 -8.84
C GLY A 113 -14.25 -0.02 -8.08
N ASP A 114 -14.67 -1.04 -8.81
CA ASP A 114 -15.25 -2.27 -8.25
C ASP A 114 -14.19 -3.28 -7.77
N PHE A 115 -13.31 -2.86 -6.83
CA PHE A 115 -12.36 -3.76 -6.19
C PHE A 115 -12.97 -4.43 -4.95
N GLN A 116 -12.76 -5.74 -4.84
CA GLN A 116 -13.28 -6.51 -3.71
C GLN A 116 -12.47 -6.29 -2.44
N ASP A 117 -11.16 -6.06 -2.57
CA ASP A 117 -10.26 -5.79 -1.43
C ASP A 117 -9.25 -4.70 -1.74
N THR A 118 -9.53 -3.49 -1.28
CA THR A 118 -8.64 -2.34 -1.49
C THR A 118 -7.47 -2.30 -0.51
N GLN A 119 -7.55 -3.01 0.63
CA GLN A 119 -6.63 -2.86 1.77
C GLN A 119 -5.63 -4.01 1.96
N CYS A 120 -5.58 -4.96 1.02
CA CYS A 120 -4.57 -6.02 1.09
C CYS A 120 -3.16 -5.44 0.92
N GLY A 121 -2.28 -5.66 1.89
CA GLY A 121 -0.90 -5.17 1.90
C GLY A 121 0.05 -5.96 0.97
N PHE A 122 -0.49 -6.56 -0.10
CA PHE A 122 0.28 -7.31 -1.08
C PHE A 122 -0.08 -6.82 -2.49
N LYS A 123 0.79 -5.98 -3.08
CA LYS A 123 0.54 -5.34 -4.37
C LYS A 123 1.79 -5.31 -5.23
N GLY A 124 1.61 -5.54 -6.52
CA GLY A 124 2.65 -5.53 -7.53
C GLY A 124 2.37 -4.52 -8.64
N PHE A 125 3.43 -3.98 -9.23
CA PHE A 125 3.37 -2.95 -10.25
C PHE A 125 4.44 -3.15 -11.32
N ARG A 126 4.17 -2.73 -12.54
CA ARG A 126 5.25 -2.37 -13.47
C ARG A 126 5.96 -1.13 -12.95
N ARG A 127 7.27 -1.01 -13.17
CA ARG A 127 8.10 0.09 -12.63
C ARG A 127 7.56 1.49 -12.99
N GLU A 128 7.14 1.66 -14.24
CA GLU A 128 6.64 2.94 -14.74
C GLU A 128 5.36 3.33 -14.00
N ALA A 129 4.41 2.42 -13.88
CA ALA A 129 3.16 2.64 -13.13
C ALA A 129 3.45 2.91 -11.65
N ALA A 130 4.37 2.12 -11.03
CA ALA A 130 4.78 2.34 -9.66
C ALA A 130 5.31 3.77 -9.44
N ARG A 131 6.27 4.21 -10.28
CA ARG A 131 6.87 5.53 -10.17
C ARG A 131 5.86 6.64 -10.38
N ASP A 132 5.02 6.52 -11.41
CA ASP A 132 4.04 7.56 -11.72
C ASP A 132 3.00 7.69 -10.60
N VAL A 133 2.43 6.60 -10.12
CA VAL A 133 1.44 6.59 -9.03
C VAL A 133 2.06 7.11 -7.72
N PHE A 134 3.18 6.53 -7.28
CA PHE A 134 3.74 6.86 -5.97
C PHE A 134 4.40 8.25 -5.91
N SER A 135 4.85 8.81 -7.04
CA SER A 135 5.32 10.20 -7.09
C SER A 135 4.19 11.22 -6.95
N ARG A 136 2.94 10.84 -7.27
CA ARG A 136 1.75 11.72 -7.21
C ARG A 136 1.01 11.67 -5.89
N LEU A 137 1.36 10.77 -4.96
CA LEU A 137 0.72 10.73 -3.65
C LEU A 137 0.78 12.10 -2.96
N ARG A 138 -0.34 12.52 -2.35
CA ARG A 138 -0.48 13.80 -1.66
C ARG A 138 -0.68 13.64 -0.17
N ILE A 139 -1.47 12.66 0.26
CA ILE A 139 -1.71 12.40 1.68
C ILE A 139 -0.48 11.74 2.29
N HIS A 140 0.09 10.78 1.55
CA HIS A 140 1.30 10.03 1.95
C HIS A 140 2.49 10.38 1.05
N GLY A 141 2.54 11.64 0.58
CA GLY A 141 3.56 12.18 -0.31
C GLY A 141 4.88 12.51 0.39
N ALA A 142 5.75 13.22 -0.33
CA ALA A 142 7.05 13.66 0.20
C ALA A 142 6.92 14.53 1.46
N ASP A 143 5.86 15.34 1.53
CA ASP A 143 5.59 16.28 2.61
C ASP A 143 4.73 15.69 3.75
N ALA A 144 4.57 14.35 3.79
CA ALA A 144 3.84 13.70 4.85
C ALA A 144 4.45 14.03 6.22
N ALA A 145 3.64 14.53 7.14
CA ALA A 145 4.11 14.90 8.47
C ALA A 145 4.51 13.67 9.28
N ALA A 146 5.49 13.83 10.16
CA ALA A 146 5.83 12.83 11.16
C ALA A 146 4.61 12.54 12.04
N ILE A 147 4.42 11.28 12.40
CA ILE A 147 3.32 10.82 13.25
C ILE A 147 3.84 10.30 14.57
N LYS A 148 2.98 10.23 15.59
CA LYS A 148 3.29 9.62 16.88
C LYS A 148 2.48 8.34 17.05
N GLY A 149 3.16 7.24 17.31
CA GLY A 149 2.55 5.92 17.50
C GLY A 149 1.95 5.31 16.21
N GLY A 150 1.44 4.09 16.30
CA GLY A 150 0.87 3.38 15.16
C GLY A 150 -0.36 4.08 14.58
N ALA A 151 -0.42 4.19 13.27
CA ALA A 151 -1.55 4.74 12.55
C ALA A 151 -1.92 3.82 11.38
N VAL A 152 -3.16 3.33 11.39
CA VAL A 152 -3.76 2.72 10.21
C VAL A 152 -4.26 3.85 9.31
N THR A 153 -3.91 3.79 8.04
CA THR A 153 -4.25 4.80 7.03
C THR A 153 -4.83 4.14 5.79
N ALA A 154 -5.58 4.89 5.00
CA ALA A 154 -6.13 4.42 3.73
C ALA A 154 -5.22 4.76 2.54
N PHE A 155 -3.89 4.66 2.70
CA PHE A 155 -2.95 4.97 1.62
C PHE A 155 -3.19 4.11 0.37
N ASP A 156 -3.61 2.88 0.57
CA ASP A 156 -3.99 1.95 -0.51
C ASP A 156 -5.09 2.53 -1.40
N VAL A 157 -6.04 3.27 -0.82
CA VAL A 157 -7.12 3.93 -1.57
C VAL A 157 -6.56 5.05 -2.45
N GLU A 158 -5.63 5.86 -1.95
CA GLU A 158 -4.97 6.90 -2.74
C GLU A 158 -4.20 6.30 -3.91
N VAL A 159 -3.49 5.19 -3.68
CA VAL A 159 -2.74 4.46 -4.72
C VAL A 159 -3.67 3.92 -5.80
N LEU A 160 -4.75 3.24 -5.43
CA LEU A 160 -5.73 2.70 -6.38
C LEU A 160 -6.43 3.81 -7.15
N PHE A 161 -6.88 4.86 -6.46
CA PHE A 161 -7.51 6.02 -7.08
C PHE A 161 -6.63 6.65 -8.16
N LEU A 162 -5.34 6.84 -7.85
CA LEU A 162 -4.39 7.39 -8.81
C LEU A 162 -4.14 6.45 -9.98
N ALA A 163 -4.00 5.15 -9.73
CA ALA A 163 -3.78 4.17 -10.78
C ALA A 163 -4.96 4.14 -11.77
N GLU A 164 -6.23 4.14 -11.28
CA GLU A 164 -7.41 4.24 -12.13
C GLU A 164 -7.48 5.57 -12.90
N ARG A 165 -7.24 6.69 -12.21
CA ARG A 165 -7.27 8.02 -12.83
C ARG A 165 -6.24 8.19 -13.95
N LEU A 166 -5.09 7.54 -13.83
CA LEU A 166 -4.02 7.52 -14.82
C LEU A 166 -4.27 6.51 -15.95
N GLY A 167 -5.36 5.72 -15.88
CA GLY A 167 -5.73 4.75 -16.89
C GLY A 167 -4.94 3.44 -16.85
N TYR A 168 -4.28 3.13 -15.72
CA TYR A 168 -3.56 1.88 -15.55
C TYR A 168 -4.49 0.69 -15.41
N HIS A 169 -4.11 -0.42 -16.05
CA HIS A 169 -4.83 -1.69 -15.94
C HIS A 169 -4.54 -2.38 -14.61
N ILE A 170 -5.56 -2.48 -13.75
CA ILE A 170 -5.47 -3.08 -12.40
C ILE A 170 -6.18 -4.42 -12.39
N THR A 171 -5.53 -5.45 -11.85
CA THR A 171 -6.10 -6.79 -11.73
C THR A 171 -6.04 -7.28 -10.30
N GLU A 172 -7.15 -7.83 -9.79
CA GLU A 172 -7.17 -8.53 -8.50
C GLU A 172 -6.83 -10.01 -8.68
N VAL A 173 -6.01 -10.54 -7.76
CA VAL A 173 -5.74 -11.98 -7.65
C VAL A 173 -6.07 -12.47 -6.25
N PRO A 174 -6.75 -13.62 -6.12
CA PRO A 174 -7.09 -14.17 -4.82
C PRO A 174 -5.83 -14.68 -4.12
N VAL A 175 -5.64 -14.27 -2.87
CA VAL A 175 -4.49 -14.66 -2.05
C VAL A 175 -4.90 -15.39 -0.77
N THR A 176 -3.99 -16.20 -0.25
CA THR A 176 -4.08 -16.74 1.10
C THR A 176 -3.61 -15.67 2.08
N TRP A 177 -4.35 -15.47 3.17
CA TRP A 177 -4.02 -14.50 4.20
C TRP A 177 -4.23 -15.08 5.60
N HIS A 178 -3.26 -14.82 6.47
CA HIS A 178 -3.27 -15.27 7.85
C HIS A 178 -3.43 -14.08 8.79
N TYR A 179 -4.45 -14.14 9.64
CA TYR A 179 -4.67 -13.10 10.64
C TYR A 179 -3.61 -13.14 11.74
N GLY A 180 -2.90 -12.05 11.94
CA GLY A 180 -1.99 -11.86 13.07
C GLY A 180 -2.77 -11.40 14.32
N ALA A 181 -2.66 -12.15 15.42
CA ALA A 181 -3.37 -11.85 16.66
C ALA A 181 -2.89 -10.55 17.34
N ASP A 182 -1.66 -10.11 17.04
CA ASP A 182 -1.02 -8.92 17.66
C ASP A 182 -1.43 -7.58 17.02
N SER A 183 -2.53 -7.57 16.29
CA SER A 183 -3.02 -6.35 15.62
C SER A 183 -3.42 -5.27 16.63
N LYS A 184 -2.66 -4.16 16.67
CA LYS A 184 -2.89 -2.97 17.52
C LYS A 184 -3.98 -2.03 16.95
N VAL A 185 -4.84 -2.50 16.06
CA VAL A 185 -5.89 -1.69 15.41
C VAL A 185 -6.98 -1.34 16.41
N ASN A 186 -7.26 -0.04 16.57
CA ASN A 186 -8.46 0.45 17.26
C ASN A 186 -9.60 0.63 16.23
N PRO A 187 -10.64 -0.23 16.25
CA PRO A 187 -11.59 -0.31 15.13
C PRO A 187 -12.27 1.02 14.81
N LEU A 188 -12.74 1.75 15.82
CA LEU A 188 -13.51 2.98 15.60
C LEU A 188 -12.62 4.17 15.22
N ARG A 189 -11.51 4.36 15.93
CA ARG A 189 -10.58 5.47 15.68
C ARG A 189 -9.94 5.34 14.30
N ASP A 190 -9.52 4.13 13.96
CA ASP A 190 -8.84 3.88 12.69
C ASP A 190 -9.82 3.93 11.51
N ALA A 191 -11.07 3.45 11.68
CA ALA A 191 -12.11 3.61 10.67
C ALA A 191 -12.43 5.08 10.35
N LEU A 192 -12.54 5.94 11.38
CA LEU A 192 -12.75 7.37 11.19
C LEU A 192 -11.57 8.04 10.46
N ARG A 193 -10.33 7.67 10.81
CA ARG A 193 -9.13 8.18 10.13
C ARG A 193 -9.12 7.76 8.66
N MET A 194 -9.32 6.48 8.40
CA MET A 194 -9.35 5.94 7.04
C MET A 194 -10.46 6.58 6.20
N PHE A 195 -11.64 6.80 6.78
CA PHE A 195 -12.74 7.50 6.10
C PHE A 195 -12.38 8.95 5.76
N ARG A 196 -11.71 9.66 6.68
CA ARG A 196 -11.18 11.01 6.43
C ARG A 196 -10.16 11.00 5.28
N ASP A 197 -9.28 10.00 5.21
CA ASP A 197 -8.32 9.87 4.12
C ASP A 197 -9.05 9.68 2.78
N VAL A 198 -10.08 8.84 2.72
CA VAL A 198 -10.92 8.64 1.52
C VAL A 198 -11.56 9.96 1.06
N LEU A 199 -12.14 10.72 1.98
CA LEU A 199 -12.69 12.05 1.66
C LEU A 199 -11.61 13.01 1.18
N GLN A 200 -10.42 12.97 1.79
CA GLN A 200 -9.30 13.83 1.39
C GLN A 200 -8.80 13.50 -0.03
N VAL A 201 -8.79 12.21 -0.42
CA VAL A 201 -8.48 11.79 -1.80
C VAL A 201 -9.46 12.47 -2.76
N ARG A 202 -10.76 12.42 -2.50
CA ARG A 202 -11.77 13.07 -3.37
C ARG A 202 -11.62 14.57 -3.41
N LEU A 203 -11.40 15.22 -2.29
CA LEU A 203 -11.17 16.67 -2.21
C LEU A 203 -9.91 17.07 -2.99
N ASN A 204 -8.84 16.32 -2.88
CA ASN A 204 -7.62 16.58 -3.64
C ASN A 204 -7.86 16.43 -5.15
N ALA A 205 -8.63 15.42 -5.55
CA ALA A 205 -9.01 15.22 -6.96
C ALA A 205 -9.85 16.38 -7.51
N LEU A 206 -10.88 16.82 -6.76
CA LEU A 206 -11.72 17.97 -7.15
C LEU A 206 -10.94 19.28 -7.23
N ARG A 207 -9.87 19.41 -6.45
CA ARG A 207 -8.97 20.59 -6.47
C ARG A 207 -7.86 20.49 -7.51
N GLY A 208 -7.86 19.47 -8.37
CA GLY A 208 -6.83 19.25 -9.40
C GLY A 208 -5.43 18.93 -8.87
N ARG A 209 -5.30 18.58 -7.57
CA ARG A 209 -3.98 18.35 -6.95
C ARG A 209 -3.22 17.13 -7.49
N TYR A 210 -3.88 16.24 -8.22
CA TYR A 210 -3.29 15.08 -8.85
C TYR A 210 -2.97 15.27 -10.33
N ASP A 211 -3.33 16.41 -10.92
CA ASP A 211 -3.21 16.67 -12.36
C ASP A 211 -1.78 17.10 -12.76
N ASP A 212 -1.03 17.67 -11.81
CA ASP A 212 0.37 18.05 -12.05
C ASP A 212 1.26 16.83 -12.25
N SER A 213 2.03 16.82 -13.32
CA SER A 213 3.08 15.83 -13.51
C SER A 213 4.20 16.01 -12.46
N PRO A 214 4.95 14.95 -12.09
CA PRO A 214 6.10 15.08 -11.19
C PRO A 214 7.12 16.16 -11.67
N ALA A 215 7.38 16.23 -12.98
CA ALA A 215 8.28 17.21 -13.57
C ALA A 215 7.79 18.67 -13.44
N GLN A 216 6.47 18.91 -13.45
CA GLN A 216 5.91 20.26 -13.25
C GLN A 216 6.02 20.75 -11.81
N ARG A 217 6.16 19.85 -10.84
CA ARG A 217 6.31 20.21 -9.41
C ARG A 217 7.71 20.70 -9.07
N GLU A 218 8.72 20.11 -9.69
CA GLU A 218 10.12 20.54 -9.51
C GLU A 218 10.36 21.94 -10.08
N LEU A 219 9.51 22.39 -11.01
CA LEU A 219 9.60 23.75 -11.61
C LEU A 219 8.84 24.80 -10.77
N ASN A 220 7.90 24.40 -9.91
CA ASN A 220 7.02 25.31 -9.17
C ASN A 220 7.31 25.37 -7.66
N GLY A 221 8.32 24.67 -7.15
CA GLY A 221 8.75 24.64 -5.75
C GLY A 221 10.16 25.19 -5.58
#